data_640b0984a76be583866a9931bee1d0fa
#
_entry.id   640b0984a76be583866a9931bee1d0fa
#
_cell.length_a   1.000
_cell.length_b   1.000
_cell.length_c   1.000
_cell.angle_alpha   90.00
_cell.angle_beta   90.00
_cell.angle_gamma   90.00
#
_symmetry.space_group_name_H-M   'P 1'
#
loop_
_entity.id
_entity.type
_entity.pdbx_description
1 polymer ?
#
loop_
_entity_poly.entity_id
_entity_poly.type
_entity_poly.pdbx_seq_one_letter_code
_entity_poly.pdbx_strand_id
1 'polypeptide(L)' 'MSNPLCYSVRMKVELKPTSEASKRTKERIAQHGPVFWWEGKDVDARRGEWLFRAESGWFGWLPLKEFEII' A
#
# COMPACT_ATOMS: atom_id res chain seq x y z
N MET A 1 12.28 8.09 -25.83
CA MET A 1 11.48 8.10 -25.27
C MET A 1 11.30 7.15 -24.42
N SER A 2 11.10 7.31 -23.46
CA SER A 2 11.02 6.46 -22.64
C SER A 2 10.01 5.62 -22.79
N ASN A 3 9.99 4.59 -22.28
CA ASN A 3 9.09 3.81 -22.37
C ASN A 3 8.28 3.71 -21.24
N PRO A 4 7.31 4.23 -21.22
CA PRO A 4 6.46 4.33 -20.16
C PRO A 4 6.03 3.07 -19.68
N LEU A 5 6.03 2.13 -20.41
CA LEU A 5 5.49 1.02 -19.97
C LEU A 5 6.23 0.44 -18.97
N CYS A 6 7.37 0.82 -18.83
CA CYS A 6 8.07 0.24 -17.89
C CYS A 6 7.76 0.63 -16.62
N TYR A 7 7.09 1.62 -16.45
CA TYR A 7 6.86 1.97 -15.23
C TYR A 7 5.86 1.46 -14.71
N SER A 8 5.92 1.44 -13.74
CA SER A 8 5.08 1.00 -13.08
C SER A 8 3.96 1.62 -12.91
N VAL A 9 3.09 1.01 -12.53
CA VAL A 9 1.94 1.51 -12.34
C VAL A 9 1.82 1.92 -10.99
N ARG A 10 2.79 2.43 -10.36
CA ARG A 10 2.67 2.86 -9.04
C ARG A 10 1.67 3.92 -8.88
N MET A 11 0.77 3.88 -7.97
CA MET A 11 -0.22 4.88 -7.72
C MET A 11 -0.06 5.41 -6.34
N LYS A 12 -0.12 6.71 -6.19
CA LYS A 12 -0.04 7.33 -4.89
C LYS A 12 -1.42 7.32 -4.30
N VAL A 13 -1.56 6.82 -3.11
CA VAL A 13 -2.86 6.73 -2.45
C VAL A 13 -2.72 7.14 -1.00
N GLU A 14 -3.82 7.51 -0.38
CA GLU A 14 -3.84 7.79 1.03
C GLU A 14 -4.67 6.72 1.69
N LEU A 15 -4.17 6.13 2.73
CA LEU A 15 -4.85 5.03 3.37
C LEU A 15 -5.27 5.39 4.78
N LYS A 16 -6.35 4.79 5.23
CA LYS A 16 -6.71 4.93 6.61
C LYS A 16 -7.14 3.56 7.09
N PRO A 17 -6.96 3.23 8.36
CA PRO A 17 -7.31 1.91 8.84
C PRO A 17 -8.82 1.78 8.97
N THR A 18 -9.33 0.58 8.73
CA THR A 18 -10.75 0.34 8.89
C THR A 18 -10.99 -0.11 10.32
N SER A 19 -12.23 -0.31 10.68
CA SER A 19 -12.55 -0.76 12.01
C SER A 19 -12.02 -2.17 12.24
N GLU A 20 -11.74 -2.91 11.18
CA GLU A 20 -11.21 -4.24 11.33
C GLU A 20 -9.69 -4.29 11.34
N ALA A 21 -9.06 -3.16 11.28
CA ALA A 21 -7.61 -3.14 11.20
C ALA A 21 -6.95 -3.65 12.47
N SER A 22 -5.95 -4.47 12.32
CA SER A 22 -5.23 -4.96 13.46
C SER A 22 -4.33 -3.84 13.96
N LYS A 23 -3.82 -4.00 15.16
CA LYS A 23 -2.96 -3.03 15.72
C LYS A 23 -1.75 -2.82 14.83
N ARG A 24 -1.24 -3.88 14.24
CA ARG A 24 -0.11 -3.77 13.39
C ARG A 24 -0.39 -2.89 12.19
N THR A 25 -1.52 -3.05 11.53
CA THR A 25 -1.87 -2.24 10.38
C THR A 25 -2.06 -0.79 10.79
N LYS A 26 -2.71 -0.56 11.94
CA LYS A 26 -2.91 0.79 12.40
C LYS A 26 -1.56 1.46 12.64
N GLU A 27 -0.63 0.74 13.22
CA GLU A 27 0.67 1.29 13.48
C GLU A 27 1.44 1.58 12.21
N ARG A 28 1.33 0.70 11.23
CA ARG A 28 2.04 0.92 9.99
C ARG A 28 1.53 2.16 9.28
N ILE A 29 0.22 2.33 9.26
CA ILE A 29 -0.35 3.49 8.59
C ILE A 29 -0.01 4.75 9.37
N ALA A 30 -0.03 4.70 10.69
CA ALA A 30 0.30 5.88 11.46
C ALA A 30 1.77 6.24 11.36
N GLN A 31 2.64 5.26 11.28
CA GLN A 31 4.03 5.51 11.27
C GLN A 31 4.57 5.89 9.89
N HIS A 32 4.07 5.29 8.85
CA HIS A 32 4.61 5.48 7.53
C HIS A 32 3.67 6.21 6.58
N GLY A 33 2.41 6.29 6.92
CA GLY A 33 1.43 6.91 6.06
C GLY A 33 1.12 8.30 6.48
N PRO A 34 -0.03 8.79 6.07
CA PRO A 34 -1.08 8.06 5.36
C PRO A 34 -0.81 7.84 3.87
N VAL A 35 0.24 8.44 3.37
CA VAL A 35 0.51 8.38 1.94
C VAL A 35 1.40 7.21 1.61
N PHE A 36 0.95 6.40 0.68
CA PHE A 36 1.72 5.24 0.26
C PHE A 36 1.69 5.17 -1.27
N TRP A 37 2.58 4.36 -1.83
CA TRP A 37 2.55 4.10 -3.26
C TRP A 37 2.25 2.62 -3.42
N TRP A 38 1.21 2.30 -4.18
CA TRP A 38 0.84 0.94 -4.44
C TRP A 38 1.68 0.47 -5.61
N GLU A 39 2.33 -0.63 -5.46
CA GLU A 39 3.21 -1.10 -6.49
C GLU A 39 2.48 -1.70 -7.67
N GLY A 40 1.27 -2.10 -7.46
CA GLY A 40 0.43 -2.47 -8.59
C GLY A 40 0.67 -3.74 -9.29
N LYS A 41 1.55 -4.55 -8.87
CA LYS A 41 1.78 -5.71 -9.56
C LYS A 41 1.85 -6.97 -8.85
N ASP A 42 1.74 -7.08 -7.71
CA ASP A 42 1.86 -8.33 -7.07
C ASP A 42 0.64 -8.85 -6.52
N VAL A 43 -0.41 -8.57 -7.16
CA VAL A 43 -1.67 -8.97 -6.66
C VAL A 43 -1.75 -10.44 -6.50
N ASP A 44 -1.00 -11.19 -7.28
CA ASP A 44 -1.15 -12.59 -7.11
C ASP A 44 -0.25 -13.18 -6.09
N ALA A 45 0.64 -12.47 -5.59
CA ALA A 45 1.60 -13.01 -4.67
C ALA A 45 0.98 -13.26 -3.34
N ARG A 46 0.05 -12.41 -2.89
CA ARG A 46 -0.60 -12.62 -1.66
C ARG A 46 -2.02 -12.32 -1.82
N ARG A 47 -2.90 -13.33 -1.65
CA ARG A 47 -4.26 -13.09 -1.80
C ARG A 47 -4.78 -12.23 -0.75
N GLY A 48 -5.51 -11.26 -1.05
CA GLY A 48 -6.12 -10.37 -0.07
C GLY A 48 -5.19 -9.33 0.53
N GLU A 49 -4.00 -9.18 -0.01
CA GLU A 49 -3.08 -8.16 0.47
C GLU A 49 -2.47 -7.43 -0.70
N TRP A 50 -2.19 -6.16 -0.51
CA TRP A 50 -1.53 -5.37 -1.54
C TRP A 50 -0.19 -4.91 -1.02
N LEU A 51 0.76 -4.74 -1.92
CA LEU A 51 2.10 -4.32 -1.57
C LEU A 51 2.21 -2.82 -1.71
N PHE A 52 2.68 -2.16 -0.68
CA PHE A 52 2.83 -0.73 -0.67
C PHE A 52 4.24 -0.32 -0.29
N ARG A 53 4.61 0.87 -0.71
CA ARG A 53 5.88 1.44 -0.36
C ARG A 53 5.60 2.81 0.25
N ALA A 54 6.29 3.21 1.26
CA ALA A 54 6.10 4.51 1.88
C ALA A 54 7.29 5.41 1.63
N GLU A 55 7.09 6.69 1.83
CA GLU A 55 8.15 7.62 1.62
C GLU A 55 9.28 7.40 2.58
N SER A 56 9.02 6.85 3.74
CA SER A 56 10.04 6.62 4.71
C SER A 56 10.95 5.47 4.30
N GLY A 57 10.58 4.75 3.26
CA GLY A 57 11.34 3.60 2.83
C GLY A 57 10.71 2.29 3.23
N TRP A 58 9.65 2.32 4.02
CA TRP A 58 9.00 1.09 4.40
C TRP A 58 8.36 0.46 3.19
N PHE A 59 8.31 -0.87 3.18
CA PHE A 59 7.80 -1.56 2.05
C PHE A 59 7.17 -2.81 2.60
N GLY A 60 6.00 -3.11 2.32
CA GLY A 60 5.35 -4.28 2.85
C GLY A 60 3.91 -4.45 2.41
N TRP A 61 3.30 -5.51 2.92
CA TRP A 61 1.95 -5.87 2.52
C TRP A 61 0.94 -5.42 3.54
N LEU A 62 -0.21 -4.98 3.08
CA LEU A 62 -1.30 -4.63 3.99
C LEU A 62 -2.55 -5.35 3.52
N PRO A 63 -3.31 -5.93 4.45
CA PRO A 63 -4.52 -6.67 4.07
C PRO A 63 -5.60 -5.73 3.56
N LEU A 64 -6.25 -6.11 2.51
CA LEU A 64 -7.26 -5.25 1.90
C LEU A 64 -8.41 -4.88 2.80
N LYS A 65 -8.79 -5.74 3.70
CA LYS A 65 -9.92 -5.41 4.55
C LYS A 65 -9.53 -4.57 5.73
N GLU A 66 -8.27 -4.27 5.90
CA GLU A 66 -7.85 -3.49 7.04
C GLU A 66 -7.55 -2.04 6.69
N PHE A 67 -7.67 -1.64 5.47
CA PHE A 67 -7.48 -0.25 5.12
C PHE A 67 -8.50 0.20 4.09
N GLU A 68 -8.66 1.50 3.99
CA GLU A 68 -9.50 2.09 2.97
C GLU A 68 -8.68 3.12 2.26
N ILE A 69 -8.92 3.31 0.98
CA ILE A 69 -8.25 4.34 0.22
C ILE A 69 -9.15 5.54 0.25
N ILE A 70 -8.58 6.66 0.68
CA ILE A 70 -9.34 7.87 0.80
C ILE A 70 -9.48 8.59 -0.51
#